data_f382e27ea59f7bc0d37240e54e8785ef
#
_entry.id   f382e27ea59f7bc0d37240e54e8785ef
#
_cell.length_a   1.000
_cell.length_b   1.000
_cell.length_c   1.000
_cell.angle_alpha   90.00
_cell.angle_beta   90.00
_cell.angle_gamma   90.00
#
_symmetry.space_group_name_H-M   'P 1'
#
loop_
_entity.id
_entity.type
_entity.pdbx_description
1 polymer ?
#
loop_
_entity_poly.entity_id
_entity_poly.type
_entity_poly.pdbx_seq_one_letter_code
_entity_poly.pdbx_strand_id
1 'polypeptide(L)'
;MTLSPASSAALRLRPAVAADASVLAAWDGEPHVIACVTDDPDAETAFQGADWDAELAAQSDVFRYFIAELDGRPIGAMLDIDPAREPNGYWGDVGPGLRALDIWIGEADTLGQGHGTRMMTLALDACFARPEVQAVLIDPLNSNTDAHRFYQRLGFRPEGRRLFNDEDDCLVHRLTRAAWA
;
A
#
# COMPACT_ATOMS: atom_id res chain seq x y z
N MET A 1 -36.13 5.58 24.49
CA MET A 1 -35.54 5.42 23.15
C MET A 1 -34.03 5.36 23.34
N THR A 2 -33.48 4.17 23.43
CA THR A 2 -32.03 3.94 23.52
C THR A 2 -31.48 3.96 22.11
N LEU A 3 -30.72 4.96 21.78
CA LEU A 3 -29.91 4.97 20.55
C LEU A 3 -28.86 3.88 20.68
N SER A 4 -29.03 2.81 19.90
CA SER A 4 -27.95 1.83 19.70
C SER A 4 -26.73 2.56 19.16
N PRO A 5 -25.52 2.33 19.70
CA PRO A 5 -24.32 2.89 19.09
C PRO A 5 -24.26 2.38 17.65
N ALA A 6 -24.10 3.29 16.69
CA ALA A 6 -23.84 2.92 15.32
C ALA A 6 -22.63 2.00 15.31
N SER A 7 -22.80 0.75 14.87
CA SER A 7 -21.71 -0.18 14.69
C SER A 7 -20.72 0.49 13.76
N SER A 8 -19.52 0.80 14.26
CA SER A 8 -18.46 1.30 13.40
C SER A 8 -18.21 0.26 12.31
N ALA A 9 -18.39 0.68 11.06
CA ALA A 9 -18.17 -0.19 9.91
C ALA A 9 -16.83 -0.94 10.04
N ALA A 10 -16.88 -2.28 9.94
CA ALA A 10 -15.73 -3.13 10.18
C ALA A 10 -14.81 -3.13 8.96
N LEU A 11 -13.68 -2.43 9.06
CA LEU A 11 -12.64 -2.52 8.05
C LEU A 11 -11.70 -3.68 8.41
N ARG A 12 -11.42 -4.54 7.43
CA ARG A 12 -10.43 -5.63 7.57
C ARG A 12 -9.52 -5.71 6.35
N LEU A 13 -8.31 -6.23 6.55
CA LEU A 13 -7.43 -6.67 5.48
C LEU A 13 -7.52 -8.19 5.39
N ARG A 14 -7.78 -8.72 4.20
CA ARG A 14 -7.67 -10.16 3.92
C ARG A 14 -6.67 -10.41 2.79
N PRO A 15 -6.00 -11.56 2.76
CA PRO A 15 -5.20 -11.94 1.59
C PRO A 15 -6.04 -11.87 0.32
N ALA A 16 -5.44 -11.33 -0.75
CA ALA A 16 -6.04 -11.35 -2.07
C ALA A 16 -6.01 -12.77 -2.65
N VAL A 17 -7.03 -13.13 -3.39
CA VAL A 17 -7.18 -14.42 -4.07
C VAL A 17 -7.43 -14.18 -5.56
N ALA A 18 -7.32 -15.22 -6.40
CA ALA A 18 -7.51 -15.10 -7.84
C ALA A 18 -8.83 -14.40 -8.24
N ALA A 19 -9.91 -14.59 -7.48
CA ALA A 19 -11.18 -13.93 -7.75
C ALA A 19 -11.13 -12.39 -7.61
N ASP A 20 -10.09 -11.83 -7.01
CA ASP A 20 -9.92 -10.38 -6.84
C ASP A 20 -9.26 -9.72 -8.07
N ALA A 21 -8.76 -10.49 -9.03
CA ALA A 21 -8.07 -9.94 -10.22
C ALA A 21 -8.93 -8.90 -10.96
N SER A 22 -10.22 -9.17 -11.12
CA SER A 22 -11.12 -8.24 -11.82
C SER A 22 -11.33 -6.92 -11.10
N VAL A 23 -11.39 -6.91 -9.77
CA VAL A 23 -11.53 -5.65 -9.01
C VAL A 23 -10.22 -4.87 -8.98
N LEU A 24 -9.08 -5.55 -8.88
CA LEU A 24 -7.76 -4.92 -8.97
C LEU A 24 -7.55 -4.28 -10.35
N ALA A 25 -7.91 -4.98 -11.43
CA ALA A 25 -7.85 -4.44 -12.80
C ALA A 25 -8.78 -3.23 -13.00
N ALA A 26 -9.96 -3.23 -12.37
CA ALA A 26 -10.86 -2.07 -12.42
C ALA A 26 -10.24 -0.87 -11.71
N TRP A 27 -9.64 -1.06 -10.54
CA TRP A 27 -8.98 0.01 -9.79
C TRP A 27 -7.70 0.53 -10.44
N ASP A 28 -7.01 -0.30 -11.21
CA ASP A 28 -5.81 0.07 -11.99
C ASP A 28 -6.11 1.22 -12.98
N GLY A 29 -7.32 1.27 -13.55
CA GLY A 29 -7.79 2.34 -14.44
C GLY A 29 -8.43 3.54 -13.75
N GLU A 30 -8.52 3.57 -12.42
CA GLU A 30 -9.15 4.68 -11.71
C GLU A 30 -8.24 5.92 -11.67
N PRO A 31 -8.72 7.11 -12.10
CA PRO A 31 -7.87 8.31 -12.19
C PRO A 31 -7.18 8.70 -10.90
N HIS A 32 -7.84 8.50 -9.75
CA HIS A 32 -7.26 8.82 -8.45
C HIS A 32 -6.20 7.79 -8.01
N VAL A 33 -6.25 6.55 -8.50
CA VAL A 33 -5.20 5.54 -8.28
C VAL A 33 -4.00 5.85 -9.17
N ILE A 34 -4.22 6.11 -10.47
CA ILE A 34 -3.17 6.52 -11.42
C ILE A 34 -2.38 7.71 -10.86
N ALA A 35 -3.07 8.77 -10.44
CA ALA A 35 -2.44 9.98 -9.90
C ALA A 35 -1.62 9.76 -8.61
N CYS A 36 -1.78 8.64 -7.92
CA CYS A 36 -0.98 8.30 -6.74
C CYS A 36 0.30 7.51 -7.08
N VAL A 37 0.35 6.88 -8.26
CA VAL A 37 1.38 5.89 -8.62
C VAL A 37 2.35 6.43 -9.67
N THR A 38 1.90 7.30 -10.59
CA THR A 38 2.76 7.85 -11.64
C THR A 38 2.51 9.33 -11.88
N ASP A 39 3.58 10.05 -12.28
CA ASP A 39 3.53 11.43 -12.76
C ASP A 39 3.37 11.51 -14.29
N ASP A 40 3.28 10.39 -14.99
CA ASP A 40 3.04 10.36 -16.43
C ASP A 40 1.62 10.85 -16.76
N PRO A 41 1.44 11.99 -17.43
CA PRO A 41 0.12 12.53 -17.75
C PRO A 41 -0.66 11.70 -18.78
N ASP A 42 0.03 10.83 -19.51
CA ASP A 42 -0.55 9.97 -20.56
C ASP A 42 -0.81 8.54 -20.05
N ALA A 43 -0.57 8.26 -18.76
CA ALA A 43 -0.82 6.96 -18.19
C ALA A 43 -2.32 6.61 -18.19
N GLU A 44 -2.66 5.46 -18.76
CA GLU A 44 -4.03 4.93 -18.79
C GLU A 44 -4.30 4.00 -17.60
N THR A 45 -3.26 3.47 -16.97
CA THR A 45 -3.33 2.58 -15.81
C THR A 45 -2.24 2.90 -14.80
N ALA A 46 -2.50 2.62 -13.52
CA ALA A 46 -1.58 2.88 -12.44
C ALA A 46 -0.36 1.93 -12.47
N PHE A 47 -0.58 0.67 -12.84
CA PHE A 47 0.43 -0.39 -12.79
C PHE A 47 0.79 -0.90 -14.19
N GLN A 48 0.81 0.00 -15.18
CA GLN A 48 1.23 -0.27 -16.56
C GLN A 48 0.50 -1.45 -17.23
N GLY A 49 -0.78 -1.64 -16.90
CA GLY A 49 -1.60 -2.72 -17.44
C GLY A 49 -1.18 -4.10 -16.90
N ALA A 50 -0.90 -4.19 -15.62
CA ALA A 50 -0.53 -5.43 -14.95
C ALA A 50 -1.52 -6.58 -15.25
N ASP A 51 -0.98 -7.76 -15.51
CA ASP A 51 -1.77 -9.00 -15.57
C ASP A 51 -2.09 -9.45 -14.13
N TRP A 52 -3.22 -9.00 -13.61
CA TRP A 52 -3.61 -9.26 -12.23
C TRP A 52 -3.85 -10.75 -11.91
N ASP A 53 -4.21 -11.57 -12.88
CA ASP A 53 -4.29 -13.02 -12.69
C ASP A 53 -2.90 -13.60 -12.48
N ALA A 54 -1.92 -13.18 -13.26
CA ALA A 54 -0.53 -13.60 -13.12
C ALA A 54 0.08 -13.06 -11.81
N GLU A 55 -0.15 -11.79 -11.47
CA GLU A 55 0.32 -11.16 -10.23
C GLU A 55 -0.19 -11.91 -8.98
N LEU A 56 -1.48 -12.21 -8.93
CA LEU A 56 -2.07 -12.95 -7.81
C LEU A 56 -1.60 -14.40 -7.75
N ALA A 57 -1.33 -15.03 -8.89
CA ALA A 57 -0.79 -16.38 -8.95
C ALA A 57 0.68 -16.46 -8.49
N ALA A 58 1.45 -15.37 -8.68
CA ALA A 58 2.86 -15.29 -8.32
C ALA A 58 3.12 -14.95 -6.84
N GLN A 59 2.10 -14.65 -6.05
CA GLN A 59 2.25 -14.32 -4.64
C GLN A 59 3.07 -15.37 -3.86
N SER A 60 3.85 -14.90 -2.91
CA SER A 60 4.77 -15.74 -2.13
C SER A 60 4.97 -15.17 -0.72
N ASP A 61 5.97 -15.65 -0.01
CA ASP A 61 6.45 -15.05 1.24
C ASP A 61 7.29 -13.78 1.00
N VAL A 62 7.68 -13.50 -0.26
CA VAL A 62 8.39 -12.28 -0.66
C VAL A 62 7.42 -11.13 -0.87
N PHE A 63 6.33 -11.33 -1.59
CA PHE A 63 5.30 -10.30 -1.77
C PHE A 63 3.90 -10.89 -1.71
N ARG A 64 2.97 -10.11 -1.16
CA ARG A 64 1.58 -10.54 -0.97
C ARG A 64 0.62 -9.36 -1.03
N TYR A 65 -0.41 -9.52 -1.85
CA TYR A 65 -1.52 -8.57 -1.92
C TYR A 65 -2.58 -8.85 -0.85
N PHE A 66 -3.19 -7.77 -0.38
CA PHE A 66 -4.32 -7.79 0.55
C PHE A 66 -5.44 -6.91 0.00
N ILE A 67 -6.67 -7.35 0.17
CA ILE A 67 -7.86 -6.55 -0.10
C ILE A 67 -8.37 -5.94 1.20
N ALA A 68 -8.58 -4.64 1.18
CA ALA A 68 -9.29 -3.93 2.24
C ALA A 68 -10.79 -4.03 2.00
N GLU A 69 -11.50 -4.57 2.97
CA GLU A 69 -12.97 -4.67 2.92
C GLU A 69 -13.61 -3.84 4.03
N LEU A 70 -14.64 -3.09 3.66
CA LEU A 70 -15.51 -2.36 4.57
C LEU A 70 -16.88 -3.05 4.59
N ASP A 71 -17.23 -3.69 5.71
CA ASP A 71 -18.46 -4.50 5.85
C ASP A 71 -18.63 -5.55 4.72
N GLY A 72 -17.54 -6.14 4.26
CA GLY A 72 -17.50 -7.14 3.20
C GLY A 72 -17.44 -6.59 1.77
N ARG A 73 -17.50 -5.27 1.57
CA ARG A 73 -17.26 -4.62 0.27
C ARG A 73 -15.79 -4.33 0.09
N PRO A 74 -15.12 -4.79 -0.96
CA PRO A 74 -13.78 -4.37 -1.32
C PRO A 74 -13.74 -2.85 -1.56
N ILE A 75 -12.76 -2.16 -0.98
CA ILE A 75 -12.61 -0.69 -1.13
C ILE A 75 -11.19 -0.26 -1.53
N GLY A 76 -10.23 -1.14 -1.48
CA GLY A 76 -8.84 -0.84 -1.80
C GLY A 76 -7.94 -2.04 -1.58
N ALA A 77 -6.67 -1.86 -1.84
CA ALA A 77 -5.69 -2.91 -1.72
C ALA A 77 -4.38 -2.44 -1.07
N MET A 78 -3.58 -3.39 -0.67
CA MET A 78 -2.24 -3.20 -0.16
C MET A 78 -1.33 -4.30 -0.69
N LEU A 79 -0.05 -3.97 -0.86
CA LEU A 79 1.01 -4.92 -1.17
C LEU A 79 2.03 -4.88 -0.02
N ASP A 80 2.40 -6.05 0.51
CA ASP A 80 3.45 -6.24 1.51
C ASP A 80 4.62 -6.98 0.83
N ILE A 81 5.79 -6.35 0.80
CA ILE A 81 6.98 -6.81 0.08
C ILE A 81 8.14 -7.02 1.06
N ASP A 82 8.92 -8.07 0.85
CA ASP A 82 10.27 -8.20 1.41
C ASP A 82 11.28 -7.56 0.44
N PRO A 83 11.72 -6.31 0.68
CA PRO A 83 12.52 -5.56 -0.28
C PRO A 83 13.95 -6.11 -0.45
N ALA A 84 14.42 -6.93 0.51
CA ALA A 84 15.73 -7.57 0.40
C ALA A 84 15.71 -8.85 -0.45
N ARG A 85 14.53 -9.38 -0.76
CA ARG A 85 14.35 -10.66 -1.45
C ARG A 85 13.56 -10.53 -2.75
N GLU A 86 13.01 -9.36 -3.05
CA GLU A 86 12.26 -9.18 -4.28
C GLU A 86 13.21 -9.32 -5.50
N PRO A 87 12.78 -10.04 -6.55
CA PRO A 87 13.69 -10.50 -7.61
C PRO A 87 14.16 -9.39 -8.57
N ASN A 88 13.42 -8.27 -8.63
CA ASN A 88 13.69 -7.22 -9.61
C ASN A 88 14.76 -6.22 -9.13
N GLY A 89 15.16 -6.28 -7.85
CA GLY A 89 16.15 -5.36 -7.28
C GLY A 89 15.66 -3.92 -7.18
N TYR A 90 14.34 -3.70 -7.18
CA TYR A 90 13.72 -2.38 -7.11
C TYR A 90 14.27 -1.54 -5.95
N TRP A 91 14.35 -2.14 -4.76
CA TRP A 91 14.87 -1.47 -3.57
C TRP A 91 16.40 -1.42 -3.50
N GLY A 92 17.11 -2.13 -4.37
CA GLY A 92 18.56 -2.29 -4.33
C GLY A 92 19.02 -3.12 -3.13
N ASP A 93 20.25 -2.91 -2.69
CA ASP A 93 20.83 -3.65 -1.54
C ASP A 93 20.39 -2.97 -0.23
N VAL A 94 19.28 -3.42 0.33
CA VAL A 94 18.65 -2.86 1.55
C VAL A 94 18.73 -3.78 2.75
N GLY A 95 19.43 -4.81 2.79
CA GLY A 95 19.57 -5.70 3.95
C GLY A 95 18.25 -6.28 4.50
N PRO A 96 18.33 -7.27 5.40
CA PRO A 96 17.17 -7.96 5.94
C PRO A 96 16.46 -7.16 7.05
N GLY A 97 15.25 -7.63 7.41
CA GLY A 97 14.48 -7.08 8.52
C GLY A 97 13.62 -5.87 8.12
N LEU A 98 13.41 -5.66 6.83
CA LEU A 98 12.55 -4.61 6.30
C LEU A 98 11.30 -5.20 5.66
N ARG A 99 10.23 -4.41 5.64
CA ARG A 99 9.09 -4.60 4.75
C ARG A 99 8.86 -3.30 3.96
N ALA A 100 8.37 -3.42 2.74
CA ALA A 100 7.88 -2.28 1.98
C ALA A 100 6.36 -2.46 1.79
N LEU A 101 5.61 -1.36 1.84
CA LEU A 101 4.15 -1.39 1.70
C LEU A 101 3.71 -0.41 0.62
N ASP A 102 2.84 -0.89 -0.27
CA ASP A 102 2.02 -0.06 -1.13
C ASP A 102 0.59 -0.07 -0.66
N ILE A 103 -0.11 1.03 -0.85
CA ILE A 103 -1.52 1.17 -0.47
C ILE A 103 -2.26 2.03 -1.49
N TRP A 104 -3.44 1.59 -1.89
CA TRP A 104 -4.38 2.43 -2.63
C TRP A 104 -5.82 2.14 -2.23
N ILE A 105 -6.63 3.19 -2.25
CA ILE A 105 -8.09 3.07 -2.15
C ILE A 105 -8.60 3.04 -3.59
N GLY A 106 -9.26 1.96 -3.98
CA GLY A 106 -9.78 1.78 -5.32
C GLY A 106 -11.15 2.43 -5.51
N GLU A 107 -11.97 2.46 -4.46
CA GLU A 107 -13.33 2.99 -4.53
C GLU A 107 -13.37 4.49 -4.22
N ALA A 108 -13.64 5.32 -5.23
CA ALA A 108 -13.64 6.78 -5.13
C ALA A 108 -14.60 7.32 -4.05
N ASP A 109 -15.75 6.67 -3.85
CA ASP A 109 -16.74 7.07 -2.85
C ASP A 109 -16.31 6.84 -1.40
N THR A 110 -15.17 6.16 -1.18
CA THR A 110 -14.61 5.89 0.14
C THR A 110 -13.38 6.76 0.47
N LEU A 111 -12.97 7.62 -0.45
CA LEU A 111 -11.86 8.55 -0.24
C LEU A 111 -12.17 9.58 0.87
N GLY A 112 -11.14 10.03 1.57
CA GLY A 112 -11.25 11.09 2.59
C GLY A 112 -11.96 10.71 3.88
N GLN A 113 -12.32 9.44 4.07
CA GLN A 113 -13.08 8.94 5.23
C GLN A 113 -12.20 8.27 6.30
N GLY A 114 -10.87 8.39 6.18
CA GLY A 114 -9.93 7.81 7.13
C GLY A 114 -9.64 6.31 6.95
N HIS A 115 -10.17 5.69 5.89
CA HIS A 115 -9.95 4.26 5.63
C HIS A 115 -8.47 3.95 5.36
N GLY A 116 -7.75 4.80 4.62
CA GLY A 116 -6.32 4.64 4.40
C GLY A 116 -5.51 4.57 5.72
N THR A 117 -5.85 5.41 6.70
CA THR A 117 -5.22 5.37 8.04
C THR A 117 -5.47 4.03 8.72
N ARG A 118 -6.72 3.54 8.67
CA ARG A 118 -7.08 2.24 9.27
C ARG A 118 -6.40 1.07 8.56
N MET A 119 -6.33 1.10 7.22
CA MET A 119 -5.61 0.09 6.43
C MET A 119 -4.14 0.04 6.82
N MET A 120 -3.45 1.20 6.82
CA MET A 120 -2.04 1.27 7.22
C MET A 120 -1.81 0.83 8.66
N THR A 121 -2.68 1.20 9.60
CA THR A 121 -2.57 0.74 10.99
C THR A 121 -2.61 -0.78 11.07
N LEU A 122 -3.59 -1.43 10.43
CA LEU A 122 -3.70 -2.89 10.40
C LEU A 122 -2.46 -3.56 9.77
N ALA A 123 -1.94 -2.98 8.69
CA ALA A 123 -0.76 -3.52 8.01
C ALA A 123 0.51 -3.36 8.86
N LEU A 124 0.69 -2.19 9.49
CA LEU A 124 1.84 -1.92 10.37
C LEU A 124 1.81 -2.82 11.60
N ASP A 125 0.64 -3.02 12.23
CA ASP A 125 0.47 -3.97 13.32
C ASP A 125 0.87 -5.39 12.89
N ALA A 126 0.43 -5.83 11.71
CA ALA A 126 0.79 -7.13 11.15
C ALA A 126 2.28 -7.25 10.81
N CYS A 127 2.91 -6.18 10.27
CA CYS A 127 4.34 -6.12 10.01
C CYS A 127 5.14 -6.23 11.31
N PHE A 128 4.83 -5.42 12.30
CA PHE A 128 5.57 -5.37 13.55
C PHE A 128 5.20 -6.50 14.55
N ALA A 129 4.14 -7.26 14.30
CA ALA A 129 3.91 -8.52 15.00
C ALA A 129 4.99 -9.58 14.69
N ARG A 130 5.68 -9.46 13.55
CA ARG A 130 6.82 -10.30 13.17
C ARG A 130 8.09 -9.77 13.84
N PRO A 131 8.76 -10.53 14.75
CA PRO A 131 9.89 -10.02 15.53
C PRO A 131 11.12 -9.65 14.69
N GLU A 132 11.28 -10.26 13.51
CA GLU A 132 12.37 -9.98 12.57
C GLU A 132 12.21 -8.62 11.86
N VAL A 133 11.01 -8.08 11.74
CA VAL A 133 10.77 -6.80 11.05
C VAL A 133 11.20 -5.64 11.94
N GLN A 134 12.19 -4.89 11.52
CA GLN A 134 12.77 -3.76 12.24
C GLN A 134 12.24 -2.41 11.75
N ALA A 135 11.88 -2.33 10.46
CA ALA A 135 11.31 -1.12 9.88
C ALA A 135 10.42 -1.44 8.68
N VAL A 136 9.53 -0.50 8.38
CA VAL A 136 8.69 -0.47 7.19
C VAL A 136 9.09 0.72 6.32
N LEU A 137 9.20 0.48 5.02
CA LEU A 137 9.51 1.46 3.98
C LEU A 137 8.26 1.76 3.14
N ILE A 138 8.19 2.96 2.63
CA ILE A 138 7.24 3.41 1.61
C ILE A 138 7.95 4.42 0.71
N ASP A 139 7.54 4.52 -0.53
CA ASP A 139 8.18 5.34 -1.56
C ASP A 139 7.20 6.14 -2.42
N PRO A 140 6.32 6.95 -1.79
CA PRO A 140 5.42 7.79 -2.56
C PRO A 140 6.18 8.69 -3.52
N LEU A 141 5.58 9.00 -4.68
CA LEU A 141 6.09 10.00 -5.62
C LEU A 141 6.45 11.29 -4.88
N ASN A 142 7.56 11.88 -5.22
CA ASN A 142 8.04 13.13 -4.62
C ASN A 142 7.06 14.30 -4.85
N SER A 143 6.28 14.27 -5.92
CA SER A 143 5.19 15.19 -6.23
C SER A 143 3.97 15.02 -5.32
N ASN A 144 3.73 13.82 -4.77
CA ASN A 144 2.54 13.49 -3.99
C ASN A 144 2.64 13.99 -2.53
N THR A 145 2.51 15.31 -2.36
CA THR A 145 2.64 15.96 -1.04
C THR A 145 1.56 15.54 -0.04
N ASP A 146 0.40 15.07 -0.49
CA ASP A 146 -0.65 14.56 0.39
C ASP A 146 -0.27 13.22 0.98
N ALA A 147 0.34 12.33 0.20
CA ALA A 147 0.90 11.08 0.69
C ALA A 147 2.01 11.34 1.72
N HIS A 148 2.91 12.29 1.47
CA HIS A 148 3.94 12.63 2.46
C HIS A 148 3.34 13.06 3.80
N ARG A 149 2.34 13.94 3.79
CA ARG A 149 1.63 14.36 5.01
C ARG A 149 0.90 13.21 5.68
N PHE A 150 0.30 12.32 4.89
CA PHE A 150 -0.38 11.13 5.38
C PHE A 150 0.57 10.21 6.14
N TYR A 151 1.71 9.85 5.53
CA TYR A 151 2.68 8.95 6.15
C TYR A 151 3.39 9.59 7.35
N GLN A 152 3.69 10.88 7.31
CA GLN A 152 4.26 11.59 8.46
C GLN A 152 3.34 11.59 9.69
N ARG A 153 2.02 11.69 9.49
CA ARG A 153 1.04 11.55 10.60
C ARG A 153 1.04 10.15 11.22
N LEU A 154 1.42 9.13 10.47
CA LEU A 154 1.59 7.75 10.95
C LEU A 154 2.96 7.51 11.59
N GLY A 155 3.83 8.52 11.65
CA GLY A 155 5.14 8.44 12.28
C GLY A 155 6.29 8.12 11.34
N PHE A 156 6.04 7.93 10.06
CA PHE A 156 7.10 7.75 9.07
C PHE A 156 7.98 9.01 8.97
N ARG A 157 9.27 8.81 8.73
CA ARG A 157 10.25 9.87 8.54
C ARG A 157 10.85 9.79 7.14
N PRO A 158 11.02 10.93 6.44
CA PRO A 158 11.69 10.92 5.14
C PRO A 158 13.14 10.49 5.30
N GLU A 159 13.61 9.64 4.40
CA GLU A 159 14.96 9.08 4.37
C GLU A 159 15.79 9.67 3.22
N GLY A 160 15.16 9.94 2.08
CA GLY A 160 15.80 10.58 0.92
C GLY A 160 15.05 10.33 -0.37
N ARG A 161 15.38 11.12 -1.39
CA ARG A 161 14.85 10.92 -2.75
C ARG A 161 15.60 9.80 -3.45
N ARG A 162 14.85 9.01 -4.21
CA ARG A 162 15.38 7.96 -5.08
C ARG A 162 14.61 7.96 -6.39
N LEU A 163 15.35 7.71 -7.48
CA LEU A 163 14.75 7.44 -8.77
C LEU A 163 14.62 5.93 -8.91
N PHE A 164 13.39 5.44 -9.05
CA PHE A 164 13.12 4.03 -9.27
C PHE A 164 12.81 3.81 -10.75
N ASN A 165 13.24 2.68 -11.30
CA ASN A 165 13.03 2.29 -12.71
C ASN A 165 13.44 3.37 -13.73
N ASP A 166 14.35 4.29 -13.36
CA ASP A 166 14.77 5.45 -14.15
C ASP A 166 13.64 6.48 -14.46
N GLU A 167 12.46 6.33 -13.89
CA GLU A 167 11.27 7.15 -14.19
C GLU A 167 10.62 7.72 -12.93
N ASP A 168 10.46 6.93 -11.88
CA ASP A 168 9.69 7.31 -10.68
C ASP A 168 10.56 8.05 -9.65
N ASP A 169 10.44 9.38 -9.61
CA ASP A 169 11.09 10.19 -8.58
C ASP A 169 10.31 10.11 -7.28
N CYS A 170 10.79 9.31 -6.34
CA CYS A 170 10.12 9.06 -5.07
C CYS A 170 10.86 9.66 -3.88
N LEU A 171 10.13 10.03 -2.84
CA LEU A 171 10.67 10.34 -1.52
C LEU A 171 10.43 9.16 -0.58
N VAL A 172 11.47 8.38 -0.36
CA VAL A 172 11.42 7.22 0.54
C VAL A 172 11.21 7.67 1.97
N HIS A 173 10.30 7.00 2.66
CA HIS A 173 10.07 7.19 4.09
C HIS A 173 10.27 5.86 4.83
N ARG A 174 10.68 5.95 6.09
CA ARG A 174 10.90 4.82 6.99
C ARG A 174 10.13 4.99 8.28
N LEU A 175 9.49 3.92 8.74
CA LEU A 175 8.96 3.79 10.09
C LEU A 175 9.69 2.65 10.80
N THR A 176 10.36 2.95 11.90
CA THR A 176 11.03 1.91 12.70
C THR A 176 10.09 1.26 13.70
N ARG A 177 10.36 0.02 14.08
CA ARG A 177 9.64 -0.67 15.16
C ARG A 177 9.54 0.17 16.43
N ALA A 178 10.64 0.82 16.84
CA ALA A 178 10.68 1.64 18.04
C ALA A 178 9.79 2.89 17.97
N ALA A 179 9.49 3.36 16.77
CA ALA A 179 8.61 4.53 16.58
C ALA A 179 7.12 4.14 16.49
N TRP A 180 6.83 2.87 16.23
CA TRP A 180 5.45 2.32 16.17
C TRP A 180 4.97 1.79 17.53
N ALA A 181 5.89 1.47 18.47
CA ALA A 181 5.60 0.84 19.77
C ALA A 181 4.90 1.79 20.78
#